data_b911bc290e0916784893ccb8e4ebb219
#
_entry.id   b911bc290e0916784893ccb8e4ebb219
#
_cell.length_a   1.000
_cell.length_b   1.000
_cell.length_c   1.000
_cell.angle_alpha   90.00
_cell.angle_beta   90.00
_cell.angle_gamma   90.00
#
_symmetry.space_group_name_H-M   'P 1'
#
loop_
_entity.id
_entity.type
_entity.pdbx_description
1 polymer ?
#
loop_
_entity_poly.entity_id
_entity_poly.type
_entity_poly.pdbx_seq_one_letter_code
_entity_poly.pdbx_strand_id
1 'polypeptide(L)'
;MRCFIGIDLGSTTTKAVAIDEHQNIIGRGITNSRSNYDTAAKIAKQEALVNARFYLFRQALSQSSALNGALEEFLAQLERDFRLEQFLVQFTDLEATCQRNAEGERFGDASKAVLSALGELFQRLRIEAPTLFAPGAKRRSDFFRDIAGSRYLALGEEVAKEGGIRYDMLLNVFDRSIIEVENRDYGSAISANLLAALDRTFIALPETASRADAIRAPIRSVLDTVLEETYVIGTGYGRARLPFSKEHIRSEILCHGLGAHMMHAGTATVLDIGGQDTKAIQVDQHGIVESFQMNDRCAAGCGRYLGYIADEMNMGLHELGPLAMKATKKVRINSTCTVFAGAELRDRLSLGEKREDIMAGLHRAIILRAMSILARSGGIRNEFTFTGGVAKNEAAVKALKDLVFENYGEMTLNINPDSIFTGALGGATFAYRAVVEEGKTAEARE
;
A
#
# COMPACT_ATOMS: atom_id res chain seq x y z
N MET A 1 7.82 24.17 -5.42
CA MET A 1 6.79 23.77 -4.42
C MET A 1 7.48 22.97 -3.34
N ARG A 2 7.39 23.42 -2.09
CA ARG A 2 7.99 22.73 -0.93
C ARG A 2 7.13 21.55 -0.54
N CYS A 3 7.76 20.43 -0.24
CA CYS A 3 7.10 19.19 0.15
C CYS A 3 7.68 18.67 1.47
N PHE A 4 6.81 18.32 2.40
CA PHE A 4 7.17 17.70 3.68
C PHE A 4 6.69 16.26 3.64
N ILE A 5 7.61 15.31 3.90
CA ILE A 5 7.36 13.90 3.62
C ILE A 5 7.46 13.09 4.91
N GLY A 6 6.46 12.28 5.16
CA GLY A 6 6.50 11.24 6.20
C GLY A 6 6.57 9.86 5.56
N ILE A 7 7.45 9.00 6.10
CA ILE A 7 7.61 7.61 5.63
C ILE A 7 7.39 6.68 6.83
N ASP A 8 6.38 5.81 6.73
CA ASP A 8 6.08 4.77 7.71
C ASP A 8 6.55 3.41 7.20
N LEU A 9 7.65 2.90 7.76
CA LEU A 9 8.17 1.58 7.46
C LEU A 9 7.50 0.50 8.31
N GLY A 10 6.32 0.11 7.89
CA GLY A 10 5.64 -1.01 8.51
C GLY A 10 6.28 -2.36 8.18
N SER A 11 5.95 -3.39 8.94
CA SER A 11 6.47 -4.75 8.74
C SER A 11 6.01 -5.43 7.45
N THR A 12 4.84 -5.06 6.93
CA THR A 12 4.24 -5.65 5.72
C THR A 12 4.30 -4.67 4.55
N THR A 13 3.93 -3.42 4.76
CA THR A 13 3.91 -2.37 3.74
C THR A 13 4.58 -1.10 4.26
N THR A 14 5.30 -0.43 3.38
CA THR A 14 5.88 0.89 3.59
C THR A 14 4.99 1.93 2.92
N LYS A 15 4.68 3.02 3.62
CA LYS A 15 3.83 4.10 3.15
C LYS A 15 4.58 5.41 3.22
N ALA A 16 4.26 6.31 2.29
CA ALA A 16 4.72 7.68 2.33
C ALA A 16 3.55 8.63 2.11
N VAL A 17 3.59 9.78 2.76
CA VAL A 17 2.66 10.89 2.54
C VAL A 17 3.48 12.15 2.31
N ALA A 18 3.12 12.91 1.28
CA ALA A 18 3.65 14.24 1.01
C ALA A 18 2.57 15.28 1.28
N ILE A 19 2.90 16.31 2.05
CA ILE A 19 2.06 17.48 2.29
C ILE A 19 2.75 18.74 1.79
N ASP A 20 1.94 19.75 1.45
CA ASP A 20 2.42 21.07 1.02
C ASP A 20 2.62 22.03 2.21
N GLU A 21 2.93 23.28 1.91
CA GLU A 21 3.12 24.38 2.89
C GLU A 21 1.84 24.75 3.64
N HIS A 22 0.69 24.32 3.15
CA HIS A 22 -0.62 24.52 3.76
C HIS A 22 -1.13 23.27 4.48
N GLN A 23 -0.26 22.25 4.62
CA GLN A 23 -0.57 20.94 5.18
C GLN A 23 -1.63 20.13 4.39
N ASN A 24 -1.89 20.50 3.13
CA ASN A 24 -2.72 19.68 2.27
C ASN A 24 -1.97 18.42 1.87
N ILE A 25 -2.65 17.28 1.93
CA ILE A 25 -2.10 16.03 1.41
C ILE A 25 -2.10 16.10 -0.11
N ILE A 26 -0.90 16.20 -0.68
CA ILE A 26 -0.71 16.30 -2.14
C ILE A 26 -0.39 14.95 -2.78
N GLY A 27 0.13 13.98 -2.01
CA GLY A 27 0.44 12.66 -2.53
C GLY A 27 0.56 11.59 -1.46
N ARG A 28 0.25 10.36 -1.85
CA ARG A 28 0.39 9.15 -1.03
C ARG A 28 1.08 8.08 -1.84
N GLY A 29 1.97 7.32 -1.22
CA GLY A 29 2.64 6.18 -1.85
C GLY A 29 2.66 4.98 -0.93
N ILE A 30 2.55 3.79 -1.49
CA ILE A 30 2.61 2.53 -0.75
C ILE A 30 3.36 1.48 -1.56
N THR A 31 4.15 0.67 -0.87
CA THR A 31 4.81 -0.50 -1.45
C THR A 31 4.93 -1.61 -0.41
N ASN A 32 5.22 -2.83 -0.85
CA ASN A 32 5.57 -3.91 0.07
C ASN A 32 6.87 -3.59 0.82
N SER A 33 6.88 -3.81 2.13
CA SER A 33 8.12 -3.78 2.91
C SER A 33 8.96 -5.00 2.54
N ARG A 34 10.05 -4.75 1.86
CA ARG A 34 10.98 -5.79 1.39
C ARG A 34 12.02 -6.08 2.47
N SER A 35 12.92 -7.02 2.20
CA SER A 35 14.11 -7.22 3.02
C SER A 35 15.03 -5.99 3.05
N ASN A 36 14.95 -5.14 2.00
CA ASN A 36 15.66 -3.88 1.90
C ASN A 36 14.70 -2.70 2.18
N TYR A 37 14.74 -2.19 3.40
CA TYR A 37 13.90 -1.06 3.85
C TYR A 37 14.24 0.25 3.14
N ASP A 38 15.50 0.46 2.72
CA ASP A 38 15.92 1.66 1.99
C ASP A 38 15.23 1.73 0.63
N THR A 39 15.19 0.61 -0.09
CA THR A 39 14.49 0.51 -1.36
C THR A 39 12.99 0.71 -1.17
N ALA A 40 12.39 0.12 -0.15
CA ALA A 40 10.96 0.30 0.12
C ALA A 40 10.63 1.76 0.46
N ALA A 41 11.46 2.44 1.25
CA ALA A 41 11.29 3.86 1.56
C ALA A 41 11.38 4.73 0.30
N LYS A 42 12.38 4.49 -0.56
CA LYS A 42 12.55 5.22 -1.83
C LYS A 42 11.34 5.04 -2.75
N ILE A 43 10.87 3.80 -2.95
CA ILE A 43 9.73 3.51 -3.81
C ILE A 43 8.46 4.16 -3.27
N ALA A 44 8.16 4.00 -1.98
CA ALA A 44 6.97 4.63 -1.39
C ALA A 44 7.01 6.16 -1.52
N LYS A 45 8.19 6.78 -1.32
CA LYS A 45 8.39 8.20 -1.52
C LYS A 45 8.19 8.62 -2.98
N GLN A 46 8.77 7.91 -3.93
CA GLN A 46 8.58 8.16 -5.37
C GLN A 46 7.11 8.08 -5.76
N GLU A 47 6.38 7.07 -5.29
CA GLU A 47 4.95 6.94 -5.51
C GLU A 47 4.15 8.12 -4.92
N ALA A 48 4.51 8.60 -3.73
CA ALA A 48 3.89 9.80 -3.16
C ALA A 48 4.13 11.04 -4.02
N LEU A 49 5.34 11.21 -4.56
CA LEU A 49 5.68 12.32 -5.45
C LEU A 49 4.99 12.20 -6.84
N VAL A 50 4.83 11.00 -7.37
CA VAL A 50 4.02 10.76 -8.58
C VAL A 50 2.58 11.18 -8.33
N ASN A 51 1.98 10.75 -7.22
CA ASN A 51 0.62 11.15 -6.88
C ASN A 51 0.49 12.66 -6.63
N ALA A 52 1.54 13.32 -6.12
CA ALA A 52 1.60 14.78 -6.04
C ALA A 52 1.56 15.44 -7.44
N ARG A 53 2.19 14.84 -8.46
CA ARG A 53 2.05 15.31 -9.86
C ARG A 53 0.60 15.20 -10.34
N PHE A 54 -0.09 14.08 -10.08
CA PHE A 54 -1.49 13.93 -10.44
C PHE A 54 -2.41 14.93 -9.70
N TYR A 55 -2.12 15.23 -8.44
CA TYR A 55 -2.78 16.29 -7.70
C TYR A 55 -2.62 17.66 -8.39
N LEU A 56 -1.41 18.00 -8.81
CA LEU A 56 -1.12 19.24 -9.53
C LEU A 56 -1.72 19.25 -10.93
N PHE A 57 -1.75 18.14 -11.67
CA PHE A 57 -2.45 18.02 -12.94
C PHE A 57 -3.93 18.34 -12.78
N ARG A 58 -4.57 17.77 -11.73
CA ARG A 58 -5.97 18.06 -11.42
C ARG A 58 -6.19 19.55 -11.19
N GLN A 59 -5.35 20.21 -10.40
CA GLN A 59 -5.44 21.65 -10.16
C GLN A 59 -5.26 22.48 -11.44
N ALA A 60 -4.23 22.19 -12.21
CA ALA A 60 -3.91 22.91 -13.43
C ALA A 60 -4.98 22.73 -14.52
N LEU A 61 -5.50 21.52 -14.69
CA LEU A 61 -6.52 21.19 -15.68
C LEU A 61 -7.92 21.62 -15.26
N SER A 62 -8.23 21.70 -13.96
CA SER A 62 -9.53 22.20 -13.48
C SER A 62 -9.75 23.69 -13.79
N GLN A 63 -8.68 24.44 -13.94
CA GLN A 63 -8.72 25.87 -14.33
C GLN A 63 -8.90 26.06 -15.85
N SER A 64 -8.79 24.98 -16.62
CA SER A 64 -8.91 24.99 -18.08
C SER A 64 -10.27 24.46 -18.54
N SER A 65 -10.90 25.09 -19.50
CA SER A 65 -12.11 24.57 -20.15
C SER A 65 -11.81 23.43 -21.15
N ALA A 66 -10.54 23.01 -21.25
CA ALA A 66 -10.12 22.04 -22.27
C ALA A 66 -10.80 20.67 -22.16
N LEU A 67 -11.20 20.25 -20.94
CA LEU A 67 -11.80 18.94 -20.68
C LEU A 67 -13.32 18.96 -20.48
N ASN A 68 -13.97 20.14 -20.42
CA ASN A 68 -15.44 20.29 -20.41
C ASN A 68 -16.20 19.27 -19.52
N GLY A 69 -15.77 19.07 -18.29
CA GLY A 69 -16.39 18.11 -17.35
C GLY A 69 -15.86 16.67 -17.42
N ALA A 70 -15.02 16.32 -18.39
CA ALA A 70 -14.38 15.00 -18.50
C ALA A 70 -13.05 14.88 -17.74
N LEU A 71 -12.74 15.81 -16.81
CA LEU A 71 -11.47 15.87 -16.08
C LEU A 71 -11.15 14.58 -15.34
N GLU A 72 -12.11 14.04 -14.59
CA GLU A 72 -11.90 12.83 -13.79
C GLU A 72 -11.67 11.60 -14.67
N GLU A 73 -12.42 11.47 -15.76
CA GLU A 73 -12.24 10.38 -16.72
C GLU A 73 -10.87 10.47 -17.40
N PHE A 74 -10.47 11.67 -17.81
CA PHE A 74 -9.16 11.93 -18.41
C PHE A 74 -8.02 11.58 -17.45
N LEU A 75 -8.07 12.07 -16.21
CA LEU A 75 -7.04 11.79 -15.21
C LEU A 75 -6.98 10.30 -14.84
N ALA A 76 -8.14 9.64 -14.75
CA ALA A 76 -8.19 8.21 -14.50
C ALA A 76 -7.61 7.40 -15.66
N GLN A 77 -7.82 7.82 -16.92
CA GLN A 77 -7.20 7.19 -18.08
C GLN A 77 -5.69 7.46 -18.10
N LEU A 78 -5.26 8.71 -17.87
CA LEU A 78 -3.85 9.07 -17.82
C LEU A 78 -3.09 8.29 -16.74
N GLU A 79 -3.70 8.08 -15.58
CA GLU A 79 -3.09 7.27 -14.53
C GLU A 79 -2.94 5.80 -14.95
N ARG A 80 -3.95 5.19 -15.56
CA ARG A 80 -3.86 3.82 -16.09
C ARG A 80 -2.75 3.68 -17.12
N ASP A 81 -2.71 4.60 -18.07
CA ASP A 81 -1.69 4.61 -19.12
C ASP A 81 -0.29 4.83 -18.55
N PHE A 82 -0.14 5.71 -17.54
CA PHE A 82 1.11 5.89 -16.83
C PHE A 82 1.56 4.61 -16.09
N ARG A 83 0.64 3.91 -15.42
CA ARG A 83 0.96 2.63 -14.76
C ARG A 83 1.37 1.57 -15.77
N LEU A 84 0.76 1.54 -16.94
CA LEU A 84 1.19 0.68 -18.05
C LEU A 84 2.60 1.03 -18.51
N GLU A 85 2.93 2.31 -18.73
CA GLU A 85 4.28 2.73 -19.13
C GLU A 85 5.34 2.39 -18.06
N GLN A 86 5.05 2.64 -16.79
CA GLN A 86 5.92 2.21 -15.68
C GLN A 86 6.17 0.68 -15.72
N PHE A 87 5.11 -0.09 -15.90
CA PHE A 87 5.20 -1.54 -16.01
C PHE A 87 6.04 -1.97 -17.18
N LEU A 88 5.85 -1.39 -18.37
CA LEU A 88 6.58 -1.74 -19.59
C LEU A 88 8.07 -1.44 -19.49
N VAL A 89 8.46 -0.34 -18.83
CA VAL A 89 9.87 -0.01 -18.57
C VAL A 89 10.52 -1.06 -17.67
N GLN A 90 9.91 -1.36 -16.53
CA GLN A 90 10.42 -2.39 -15.60
C GLN A 90 10.39 -3.78 -16.23
N PHE A 91 9.38 -4.06 -17.06
CA PHE A 91 9.24 -5.32 -17.77
C PHE A 91 10.32 -5.54 -18.83
N THR A 92 10.70 -4.48 -19.58
CA THR A 92 11.82 -4.52 -20.53
C THR A 92 13.14 -4.77 -19.81
N ASP A 93 13.33 -4.17 -18.65
CA ASP A 93 14.48 -4.39 -17.80
C ASP A 93 14.54 -5.83 -17.25
N LEU A 94 13.36 -6.39 -16.90
CA LEU A 94 13.25 -7.77 -16.45
C LEU A 94 13.61 -8.75 -17.57
N GLU A 95 13.13 -8.52 -18.79
CA GLU A 95 13.47 -9.30 -19.99
C GLU A 95 14.99 -9.33 -20.21
N ALA A 96 15.62 -8.15 -20.27
CA ALA A 96 17.07 -8.03 -20.47
C ALA A 96 17.87 -8.70 -19.33
N THR A 97 17.40 -8.60 -18.10
CA THR A 97 18.04 -9.22 -16.94
C THR A 97 17.88 -10.74 -16.96
N CYS A 98 16.70 -11.26 -17.34
CA CYS A 98 16.48 -12.71 -17.51
C CYS A 98 17.37 -13.28 -18.61
N GLN A 99 17.48 -12.59 -19.75
CA GLN A 99 18.35 -13.01 -20.85
C GLN A 99 19.80 -13.09 -20.41
N ARG A 100 20.32 -12.04 -19.78
CA ARG A 100 21.70 -12.01 -19.23
C ARG A 100 21.95 -13.13 -18.22
N ASN A 101 20.99 -13.40 -17.33
CA ASN A 101 21.10 -14.46 -16.32
C ASN A 101 20.99 -15.88 -16.93
N ALA A 102 20.39 -16.02 -18.13
CA ALA A 102 20.29 -17.27 -18.87
C ALA A 102 21.53 -17.56 -19.74
N GLU A 103 22.34 -16.55 -20.08
CA GLU A 103 23.59 -16.69 -20.88
C GLU A 103 24.76 -17.31 -20.08
N GLY A 104 24.66 -17.41 -18.75
CA GLY A 104 25.74 -17.92 -17.91
C GLY A 104 25.99 -19.43 -18.07
N GLU A 105 27.20 -19.88 -17.68
CA GLU A 105 27.66 -21.30 -17.72
C GLU A 105 26.71 -22.29 -17.02
N ARG A 106 25.85 -21.77 -16.16
CA ARG A 106 24.92 -22.57 -15.33
C ARG A 106 23.93 -23.43 -16.11
N PHE A 107 23.52 -22.98 -17.29
CA PHE A 107 22.57 -23.71 -18.13
C PHE A 107 23.26 -24.56 -19.21
N GLY A 108 24.56 -24.39 -19.40
CA GLY A 108 25.34 -25.17 -20.35
C GLY A 108 24.65 -25.27 -21.73
N ASP A 109 24.50 -26.48 -22.22
CA ASP A 109 23.86 -26.75 -23.54
C ASP A 109 22.40 -26.32 -23.59
N ALA A 110 21.71 -26.20 -22.46
CA ALA A 110 20.31 -25.77 -22.41
C ALA A 110 20.12 -24.24 -22.56
N SER A 111 21.21 -23.43 -22.45
CA SER A 111 21.14 -21.98 -22.48
C SER A 111 20.38 -21.45 -23.71
N LYS A 112 20.66 -21.99 -24.91
CA LYS A 112 19.97 -21.56 -26.13
C LYS A 112 18.47 -21.84 -26.10
N ALA A 113 18.06 -23.00 -25.59
CA ALA A 113 16.66 -23.36 -25.47
C ALA A 113 15.94 -22.46 -24.42
N VAL A 114 16.59 -22.18 -23.29
CA VAL A 114 16.07 -21.27 -22.26
C VAL A 114 15.92 -19.85 -22.81
N LEU A 115 16.91 -19.32 -23.55
CA LEU A 115 16.83 -18.01 -24.18
C LEU A 115 15.69 -17.91 -25.19
N SER A 116 15.48 -18.95 -26.02
CA SER A 116 14.36 -19.02 -26.99
C SER A 116 13.01 -18.99 -26.25
N ALA A 117 12.87 -19.79 -25.20
CA ALA A 117 11.65 -19.85 -24.40
C ALA A 117 11.38 -18.51 -23.66
N LEU A 118 12.41 -17.85 -23.14
CA LEU A 118 12.29 -16.51 -22.55
C LEU A 118 11.78 -15.50 -23.57
N GLY A 119 12.36 -15.48 -24.79
CA GLY A 119 11.92 -14.57 -25.86
C GLY A 119 10.43 -14.73 -26.17
N GLU A 120 9.95 -15.96 -26.32
CA GLU A 120 8.53 -16.24 -26.56
C GLU A 120 7.64 -15.83 -25.36
N LEU A 121 8.05 -16.18 -24.15
CA LEU A 121 7.33 -15.84 -22.93
C LEU A 121 7.18 -14.31 -22.77
N PHE A 122 8.27 -13.56 -22.95
CA PHE A 122 8.23 -12.10 -22.84
C PHE A 122 7.44 -11.46 -23.98
N GLN A 123 7.45 -12.03 -25.18
CA GLN A 123 6.60 -11.57 -26.28
C GLN A 123 5.11 -11.74 -25.95
N ARG A 124 4.69 -12.93 -25.47
CA ARG A 124 3.30 -13.17 -25.05
C ARG A 124 2.86 -12.23 -23.94
N LEU A 125 3.70 -12.04 -22.92
CA LEU A 125 3.43 -11.13 -21.81
C LEU A 125 3.30 -9.67 -22.28
N ARG A 126 4.12 -9.24 -23.23
CA ARG A 126 4.07 -7.87 -23.78
C ARG A 126 2.77 -7.59 -24.52
N ILE A 127 2.25 -8.58 -25.25
CA ILE A 127 0.95 -8.50 -25.93
C ILE A 127 -0.20 -8.40 -24.91
N GLU A 128 -0.08 -9.11 -23.79
CA GLU A 128 -1.11 -9.13 -22.76
C GLU A 128 -1.07 -7.88 -21.86
N ALA A 129 0.09 -7.25 -21.67
CA ALA A 129 0.29 -6.17 -20.72
C ALA A 129 -0.78 -5.04 -20.77
N PRO A 130 -1.22 -4.53 -21.93
CA PRO A 130 -2.25 -3.51 -21.99
C PRO A 130 -3.57 -3.94 -21.35
N THR A 131 -3.95 -5.22 -21.46
CA THR A 131 -5.20 -5.74 -20.89
C THR A 131 -5.19 -5.73 -19.37
N LEU A 132 -4.01 -5.85 -18.75
CA LEU A 132 -3.85 -5.82 -17.29
C LEU A 132 -4.12 -4.44 -16.70
N PHE A 133 -4.03 -3.38 -17.51
CA PHE A 133 -4.26 -1.99 -17.11
C PHE A 133 -5.53 -1.39 -17.73
N ALA A 134 -6.31 -2.19 -18.46
CA ALA A 134 -7.57 -1.74 -19.06
C ALA A 134 -8.61 -1.35 -17.98
N PRO A 135 -9.59 -0.48 -18.33
CA PRO A 135 -10.69 -0.15 -17.42
C PRO A 135 -11.41 -1.42 -16.93
N GLY A 136 -11.58 -1.53 -15.62
CA GLY A 136 -12.24 -2.69 -15.00
C GLY A 136 -11.38 -3.96 -14.87
N ALA A 137 -10.11 -3.91 -15.25
CA ALA A 137 -9.18 -5.03 -15.04
C ALA A 137 -9.07 -5.38 -13.55
N LYS A 138 -9.29 -6.66 -13.22
CA LYS A 138 -9.17 -7.17 -11.84
C LYS A 138 -7.75 -7.67 -11.62
N ARG A 139 -6.89 -6.84 -11.03
CA ARG A 139 -5.57 -7.24 -10.55
C ARG A 139 -5.66 -7.62 -9.07
N ARG A 140 -4.87 -8.61 -8.67
CA ARG A 140 -4.74 -9.01 -7.25
C ARG A 140 -3.80 -8.08 -6.47
N SER A 141 -2.94 -7.37 -7.18
CA SER A 141 -1.94 -6.44 -6.64
C SER A 141 -1.62 -5.36 -7.66
N ASP A 142 -1.14 -4.21 -7.19
CA ASP A 142 -0.65 -3.11 -8.02
C ASP A 142 0.90 -3.07 -8.06
N PHE A 143 1.57 -4.02 -7.41
CA PHE A 143 3.02 -4.08 -7.37
C PHE A 143 3.58 -4.84 -8.59
N PHE A 144 4.64 -4.29 -9.19
CA PHE A 144 5.28 -4.85 -10.38
C PHE A 144 5.61 -6.34 -10.24
N ARG A 145 6.25 -6.73 -9.12
CA ARG A 145 6.61 -8.13 -8.87
C ARG A 145 5.42 -9.07 -8.91
N ASP A 146 4.33 -8.67 -8.28
CA ASP A 146 3.15 -9.53 -8.17
C ASP A 146 2.45 -9.67 -9.53
N ILE A 147 2.37 -8.56 -10.29
CA ILE A 147 1.78 -8.57 -11.64
C ILE A 147 2.66 -9.39 -12.58
N ALA A 148 3.94 -9.04 -12.71
CA ALA A 148 4.87 -9.72 -13.60
C ALA A 148 5.06 -11.18 -13.19
N GLY A 149 5.22 -11.47 -11.89
CA GLY A 149 5.44 -12.81 -11.38
C GLY A 149 4.27 -13.75 -11.63
N SER A 150 3.04 -13.33 -11.30
CA SER A 150 1.86 -14.18 -11.50
C SER A 150 1.67 -14.57 -12.98
N ARG A 151 1.94 -13.65 -13.90
CA ARG A 151 1.79 -13.89 -15.33
C ARG A 151 2.98 -14.69 -15.88
N TYR A 152 4.20 -14.36 -15.45
CA TYR A 152 5.40 -15.11 -15.81
C TYR A 152 5.28 -16.60 -15.41
N LEU A 153 4.82 -16.87 -14.18
CA LEU A 153 4.65 -18.24 -13.71
C LEU A 153 3.60 -19.01 -14.52
N ALA A 154 2.45 -18.39 -14.79
CA ALA A 154 1.37 -19.02 -15.54
C ALA A 154 1.80 -19.36 -16.99
N LEU A 155 2.31 -18.38 -17.74
CA LEU A 155 2.74 -18.58 -19.13
C LEU A 155 4.06 -19.37 -19.23
N GLY A 156 4.93 -19.26 -18.23
CA GLY A 156 6.20 -19.97 -18.19
C GLY A 156 6.03 -21.50 -18.15
N GLU A 157 5.00 -22.01 -17.50
CA GLU A 157 4.67 -23.43 -17.50
C GLU A 157 4.26 -23.91 -18.90
N GLU A 158 3.44 -23.12 -19.59
CA GLU A 158 2.99 -23.42 -20.97
C GLU A 158 4.17 -23.40 -21.96
N VAL A 159 4.96 -22.32 -21.94
CA VAL A 159 6.12 -22.14 -22.82
C VAL A 159 7.20 -23.21 -22.57
N ALA A 160 7.45 -23.56 -21.31
CA ALA A 160 8.40 -24.62 -20.98
C ALA A 160 7.98 -25.96 -21.56
N LYS A 161 6.69 -26.30 -21.49
CA LYS A 161 6.12 -27.51 -22.04
C LYS A 161 6.21 -27.54 -23.59
N GLU A 162 5.88 -26.44 -24.25
CA GLU A 162 5.96 -26.28 -25.70
C GLU A 162 7.41 -26.32 -26.18
N GLY A 163 8.34 -25.69 -25.47
CA GLY A 163 9.77 -25.65 -25.79
C GLY A 163 10.57 -26.90 -25.39
N GLY A 164 9.93 -27.87 -24.73
CA GLY A 164 10.61 -29.11 -24.27
C GLY A 164 11.70 -28.86 -23.23
N ILE A 165 11.61 -27.77 -22.46
CA ILE A 165 12.54 -27.42 -21.38
C ILE A 165 11.91 -27.62 -20.00
N ARG A 166 12.75 -27.76 -18.99
CA ARG A 166 12.25 -27.86 -17.61
C ARG A 166 11.78 -26.50 -17.13
N TYR A 167 10.57 -26.43 -16.59
CA TYR A 167 9.98 -25.21 -16.03
C TYR A 167 10.81 -24.57 -14.93
N ASP A 168 11.48 -25.39 -14.08
CA ASP A 168 12.33 -24.90 -13.01
C ASP A 168 13.53 -24.05 -13.49
N MET A 169 13.94 -24.22 -14.75
CA MET A 169 14.97 -23.37 -15.37
C MET A 169 14.46 -21.94 -15.54
N LEU A 170 13.24 -21.76 -16.08
CA LEU A 170 12.60 -20.45 -16.22
C LEU A 170 12.33 -19.80 -14.86
N LEU A 171 11.84 -20.59 -13.90
CA LEU A 171 11.60 -20.12 -12.53
C LEU A 171 12.87 -19.60 -11.87
N ASN A 172 13.98 -20.34 -12.00
CA ASN A 172 15.27 -19.95 -11.43
C ASN A 172 15.82 -18.65 -12.03
N VAL A 173 15.66 -18.45 -13.34
CA VAL A 173 16.05 -17.20 -14.00
C VAL A 173 15.20 -16.05 -13.48
N PHE A 174 13.89 -16.24 -13.36
CA PHE A 174 12.97 -15.22 -12.85
C PHE A 174 13.30 -14.79 -11.42
N ASP A 175 13.43 -15.74 -10.51
CA ASP A 175 13.65 -15.46 -9.08
C ASP A 175 14.90 -14.62 -8.83
N ARG A 176 15.94 -14.82 -9.63
CA ARG A 176 17.17 -14.00 -9.55
C ARG A 176 16.98 -12.62 -10.15
N SER A 177 16.35 -12.59 -11.33
CA SER A 177 16.21 -11.37 -12.12
C SER A 177 15.24 -10.38 -11.49
N ILE A 178 14.13 -10.86 -10.91
CA ILE A 178 13.10 -10.00 -10.34
C ILE A 178 13.64 -9.19 -9.15
N ILE A 179 14.48 -9.79 -8.30
CA ILE A 179 15.08 -9.11 -7.16
C ILE A 179 16.00 -7.98 -7.61
N GLU A 180 16.77 -8.21 -8.67
CA GLU A 180 17.67 -7.21 -9.24
C GLU A 180 16.89 -6.03 -9.82
N VAL A 181 15.86 -6.30 -10.60
CA VAL A 181 15.01 -5.27 -11.24
C VAL A 181 14.24 -4.44 -10.20
N GLU A 182 13.69 -5.11 -9.19
CA GLU A 182 12.96 -4.43 -8.11
C GLU A 182 13.81 -3.45 -7.30
N ASN A 183 15.12 -3.64 -7.25
CA ASN A 183 16.04 -2.78 -6.51
C ASN A 183 16.60 -1.61 -7.36
N ARG A 184 16.24 -1.51 -8.66
CA ARG A 184 16.64 -0.40 -9.51
C ARG A 184 15.82 0.85 -9.24
N ASP A 185 16.44 2.00 -9.46
CA ASP A 185 15.77 3.30 -9.39
C ASP A 185 15.24 3.70 -10.76
N TYR A 186 13.94 3.86 -10.88
CA TYR A 186 13.23 4.31 -12.09
C TYR A 186 12.76 5.77 -12.00
N GLY A 187 13.21 6.53 -11.00
CA GLY A 187 12.78 7.91 -10.78
C GLY A 187 13.04 8.83 -11.96
N SER A 188 14.16 8.64 -12.67
CA SER A 188 14.51 9.42 -13.86
C SER A 188 13.58 9.20 -15.06
N ALA A 189 12.86 8.07 -15.11
CA ALA A 189 11.94 7.74 -16.19
C ALA A 189 10.52 8.32 -16.00
N ILE A 190 10.19 8.86 -14.83
CA ILE A 190 8.81 9.27 -14.49
C ILE A 190 8.25 10.30 -15.48
N SER A 191 9.02 11.35 -15.81
CA SER A 191 8.55 12.39 -16.74
C SER A 191 8.37 11.86 -18.16
N ALA A 192 9.27 11.00 -18.64
CA ALA A 192 9.15 10.34 -19.94
C ALA A 192 7.94 9.42 -20.00
N ASN A 193 7.72 8.62 -18.96
CA ASN A 193 6.56 7.73 -18.84
C ASN A 193 5.23 8.50 -18.80
N LEU A 194 5.19 9.66 -18.12
CA LEU A 194 4.00 10.52 -18.09
C LEU A 194 3.69 11.12 -19.47
N LEU A 195 4.70 11.52 -20.23
CA LEU A 195 4.50 12.03 -21.59
C LEU A 195 4.06 10.92 -22.55
N ALA A 196 4.64 9.73 -22.47
CA ALA A 196 4.20 8.56 -23.25
C ALA A 196 2.76 8.15 -22.89
N ALA A 197 2.43 8.14 -21.60
CA ALA A 197 1.07 7.89 -21.12
C ALA A 197 0.07 8.92 -21.67
N LEU A 198 0.45 10.19 -21.72
CA LEU A 198 -0.40 11.24 -22.27
C LEU A 198 -0.71 11.00 -23.76
N ASP A 199 0.25 10.54 -24.54
CA ASP A 199 0.04 10.16 -25.95
C ASP A 199 -0.94 8.99 -26.08
N ARG A 200 -0.83 7.97 -25.22
CA ARG A 200 -1.80 6.86 -25.16
C ARG A 200 -3.19 7.33 -24.77
N THR A 201 -3.27 8.24 -23.78
CA THR A 201 -4.55 8.79 -23.33
C THR A 201 -5.29 9.50 -24.45
N PHE A 202 -4.61 10.26 -25.32
CA PHE A 202 -5.23 10.88 -26.49
C PHE A 202 -5.70 9.87 -27.53
N ILE A 203 -5.05 8.71 -27.63
CA ILE A 203 -5.50 7.60 -28.49
C ILE A 203 -6.75 6.94 -27.87
N ALA A 204 -6.76 6.75 -26.55
CA ALA A 204 -7.87 6.12 -25.84
C ALA A 204 -9.12 7.03 -25.73
N LEU A 205 -8.93 8.35 -25.71
CA LEU A 205 -9.99 9.38 -25.62
C LEU A 205 -9.90 10.34 -26.81
N PRO A 206 -10.29 9.92 -28.03
CA PRO A 206 -10.11 10.70 -29.25
C PRO A 206 -10.77 12.08 -29.23
N GLU A 207 -11.86 12.24 -28.47
CA GLU A 207 -12.55 13.52 -28.28
C GLU A 207 -11.67 14.59 -27.61
N THR A 208 -10.64 14.20 -26.89
CA THR A 208 -9.67 15.12 -26.27
C THR A 208 -8.55 15.54 -27.23
N ALA A 209 -8.33 14.79 -28.31
CA ALA A 209 -7.22 15.00 -29.25
C ALA A 209 -7.30 16.36 -29.96
N SER A 210 -8.50 16.88 -30.25
CA SER A 210 -8.67 18.21 -30.85
C SER A 210 -8.23 19.36 -29.93
N ARG A 211 -8.04 19.11 -28.65
CA ARG A 211 -7.61 20.07 -27.63
C ARG A 211 -6.26 19.66 -27.00
N ALA A 212 -5.51 18.78 -27.67
CA ALA A 212 -4.29 18.20 -27.14
C ALA A 212 -3.29 19.26 -26.65
N ASP A 213 -3.08 20.36 -27.39
CA ASP A 213 -2.14 21.40 -26.98
C ASP A 213 -2.59 22.15 -25.72
N ALA A 214 -3.88 22.40 -25.59
CA ALA A 214 -4.46 23.05 -24.40
C ALA A 214 -4.37 22.15 -23.15
N ILE A 215 -4.29 20.82 -23.32
CA ILE A 215 -4.12 19.85 -22.25
C ILE A 215 -2.61 19.62 -21.98
N ARG A 216 -1.78 19.53 -23.03
CA ARG A 216 -0.33 19.30 -22.89
C ARG A 216 0.39 20.44 -22.19
N ALA A 217 0.01 21.69 -22.46
CA ALA A 217 0.71 22.85 -21.92
C ALA A 217 0.65 22.89 -20.37
N PRO A 218 -0.50 22.77 -19.68
CA PRO A 218 -0.55 22.73 -18.23
C PRO A 218 0.15 21.48 -17.65
N ILE A 219 0.04 20.33 -18.32
CA ILE A 219 0.74 19.10 -17.86
C ILE A 219 2.27 19.29 -17.91
N ARG A 220 2.82 19.83 -18.99
CA ARG A 220 4.24 20.14 -19.09
C ARG A 220 4.69 21.14 -18.03
N SER A 221 3.94 22.21 -17.81
CA SER A 221 4.22 23.19 -16.75
C SER A 221 4.30 22.55 -15.37
N VAL A 222 3.41 21.61 -15.08
CA VAL A 222 3.47 20.84 -13.82
C VAL A 222 4.70 19.91 -13.79
N LEU A 223 5.08 19.28 -14.90
CA LEU A 223 6.29 18.45 -14.95
C LEU A 223 7.55 19.25 -14.73
N ASP A 224 7.61 20.49 -15.20
CA ASP A 224 8.73 21.42 -14.99
C ASP A 224 8.76 22.00 -13.56
N THR A 225 7.67 21.90 -12.81
CA THR A 225 7.61 22.36 -11.42
C THR A 225 8.51 21.47 -10.55
N VAL A 226 9.49 22.06 -9.87
CA VAL A 226 10.34 21.34 -8.92
C VAL A 226 9.53 21.03 -7.66
N LEU A 227 9.39 19.75 -7.32
CA LEU A 227 8.90 19.28 -6.02
C LEU A 227 10.11 19.19 -5.08
N GLU A 228 10.28 20.19 -4.23
CA GLU A 228 11.41 20.29 -3.30
C GLU A 228 11.12 19.44 -2.06
N GLU A 229 11.90 18.37 -1.85
CA GLU A 229 11.85 17.59 -0.61
C GLU A 229 12.46 18.41 0.53
N THR A 230 11.66 19.27 1.16
CA THR A 230 12.15 20.22 2.17
C THR A 230 12.58 19.51 3.44
N TYR A 231 11.80 18.54 3.91
CA TYR A 231 12.13 17.73 5.09
C TYR A 231 11.45 16.38 5.04
N VAL A 232 12.12 15.34 5.56
CA VAL A 232 11.59 13.97 5.57
C VAL A 232 11.68 13.41 6.99
N ILE A 233 10.60 12.80 7.47
CA ILE A 233 10.55 12.08 8.74
C ILE A 233 10.23 10.61 8.49
N GLY A 234 11.07 9.74 9.03
CA GLY A 234 10.85 8.30 9.04
C GLY A 234 10.27 7.80 10.36
N THR A 235 9.38 6.83 10.27
CA THR A 235 8.75 6.16 11.41
C THR A 235 8.48 4.68 11.12
N GLY A 236 7.78 3.99 12.02
CA GLY A 236 7.42 2.58 11.87
C GLY A 236 8.45 1.61 12.44
N TYR A 237 8.17 0.32 12.27
CA TYR A 237 9.02 -0.77 12.80
C TYR A 237 10.45 -0.73 12.26
N GLY A 238 10.61 -0.42 10.97
CA GLY A 238 11.90 -0.38 10.28
C GLY A 238 12.71 0.91 10.50
N ARG A 239 12.21 1.88 11.27
CA ARG A 239 12.81 3.23 11.41
C ARG A 239 14.30 3.23 11.82
N ALA A 240 14.74 2.25 12.60
CA ALA A 240 16.13 2.15 13.03
C ALA A 240 17.11 1.75 11.90
N ARG A 241 16.59 1.29 10.76
CA ARG A 241 17.35 0.88 9.57
C ARG A 241 17.25 1.90 8.43
N LEU A 242 16.56 3.03 8.65
CA LEU A 242 16.52 4.12 7.68
C LEU A 242 17.88 4.81 7.62
N PRO A 243 18.33 5.21 6.42
CA PRO A 243 19.57 5.97 6.24
C PRO A 243 19.35 7.46 6.64
N PHE A 244 18.64 7.69 7.76
CA PHE A 244 18.36 9.03 8.25
C PHE A 244 19.06 9.27 9.57
N SER A 245 19.53 10.49 9.78
CA SER A 245 20.00 10.90 11.09
C SER A 245 18.86 10.86 12.13
N LYS A 246 19.20 10.80 13.42
CA LYS A 246 18.20 10.64 14.50
C LYS A 246 17.14 11.74 14.52
N GLU A 247 17.45 12.92 14.04
CA GLU A 247 16.53 14.06 13.93
C GLU A 247 15.40 13.84 12.93
N HIS A 248 15.66 13.00 11.91
CA HIS A 248 14.68 12.60 10.91
C HIS A 248 13.88 11.34 11.29
N ILE A 249 14.03 10.85 12.51
CA ILE A 249 13.31 9.68 13.02
C ILE A 249 12.36 10.08 14.13
N ARG A 250 11.11 9.62 14.07
CA ARG A 250 10.11 9.80 15.13
C ARG A 250 9.52 8.47 15.55
N SER A 251 9.06 8.45 16.81
CA SER A 251 8.35 7.29 17.35
C SER A 251 7.08 7.02 16.55
N GLU A 252 6.84 5.75 16.25
CA GLU A 252 5.65 5.28 15.57
C GLU A 252 4.36 5.69 16.30
N ILE A 253 4.36 5.57 17.62
CA ILE A 253 3.22 5.97 18.47
C ILE A 253 2.87 7.46 18.30
N LEU A 254 3.89 8.33 18.32
CA LEU A 254 3.69 9.76 18.13
C LEU A 254 3.14 10.09 16.75
N CYS A 255 3.66 9.42 15.71
CA CYS A 255 3.20 9.64 14.34
C CYS A 255 1.77 9.15 14.15
N HIS A 256 1.40 7.97 14.68
CA HIS A 256 0.03 7.47 14.58
C HIS A 256 -0.96 8.35 15.36
N GLY A 257 -0.61 8.83 16.57
CA GLY A 257 -1.44 9.74 17.35
C GLY A 257 -1.71 11.05 16.60
N LEU A 258 -0.62 11.72 16.17
CA LEU A 258 -0.73 12.99 15.43
C LEU A 258 -1.44 12.81 14.08
N GLY A 259 -1.12 11.75 13.33
CA GLY A 259 -1.75 11.49 12.04
C GLY A 259 -3.25 11.21 12.13
N ALA A 260 -3.70 10.51 13.17
CA ALA A 260 -5.12 10.29 13.42
C ALA A 260 -5.85 11.61 13.76
N HIS A 261 -5.22 12.47 14.55
CA HIS A 261 -5.74 13.81 14.87
C HIS A 261 -5.80 14.70 13.60
N MET A 262 -4.79 14.61 12.71
CA MET A 262 -4.82 15.34 11.44
C MET A 262 -5.92 14.86 10.50
N MET A 263 -6.29 13.58 10.55
CA MET A 263 -7.43 13.04 9.78
C MET A 263 -8.77 13.46 10.38
N HIS A 264 -8.86 13.51 11.71
CA HIS A 264 -10.08 13.81 12.47
C HIS A 264 -9.70 14.63 13.71
N ALA A 265 -9.90 15.94 13.65
CA ALA A 265 -9.46 16.88 14.70
C ALA A 265 -10.08 16.63 16.08
N GLY A 266 -11.25 15.97 16.14
CA GLY A 266 -11.89 15.57 17.42
C GLY A 266 -11.32 14.31 18.05
N THR A 267 -10.35 13.63 17.40
CA THR A 267 -9.77 12.38 17.91
C THR A 267 -9.19 12.56 19.31
N ALA A 268 -9.67 11.76 20.27
CA ALA A 268 -9.13 11.64 21.62
C ALA A 268 -8.57 10.24 21.90
N THR A 269 -9.10 9.21 21.23
CA THR A 269 -8.61 7.84 21.34
C THR A 269 -8.34 7.27 19.93
N VAL A 270 -7.20 6.62 19.75
CA VAL A 270 -6.84 5.92 18.52
C VAL A 270 -6.70 4.42 18.80
N LEU A 271 -7.33 3.58 18.00
CA LEU A 271 -7.02 2.17 17.89
C LEU A 271 -6.41 1.92 16.53
N ASP A 272 -5.13 1.59 16.49
CA ASP A 272 -4.45 1.20 15.26
C ASP A 272 -4.23 -0.31 15.26
N ILE A 273 -4.83 -1.02 14.28
CA ILE A 273 -4.60 -2.45 14.09
C ILE A 273 -3.83 -2.64 12.79
N GLY A 274 -2.52 -2.79 12.95
CA GLY A 274 -1.56 -3.05 11.88
C GLY A 274 -1.49 -4.53 11.49
N GLY A 275 -0.52 -4.86 10.63
CA GLY A 275 -0.26 -6.24 10.21
C GLY A 275 0.28 -7.12 11.33
N GLN A 276 1.19 -6.60 12.17
CA GLN A 276 1.87 -7.38 13.22
C GLN A 276 1.66 -6.84 14.63
N ASP A 277 1.10 -5.66 14.78
CA ASP A 277 0.91 -5.00 16.06
C ASP A 277 -0.46 -4.35 16.18
N THR A 278 -0.80 -3.98 17.41
CA THR A 278 -2.00 -3.22 17.74
C THR A 278 -1.63 -2.17 18.76
N LYS A 279 -2.07 -0.93 18.51
CA LYS A 279 -1.79 0.22 19.36
C LYS A 279 -3.09 0.84 19.80
N ALA A 280 -3.20 1.13 21.10
CA ALA A 280 -4.21 1.99 21.69
C ALA A 280 -3.52 3.24 22.18
N ILE A 281 -3.91 4.40 21.66
CA ILE A 281 -3.23 5.67 21.91
C ILE A 281 -4.25 6.70 22.38
N GLN A 282 -3.96 7.40 23.46
CA GLN A 282 -4.72 8.56 23.91
C GLN A 282 -4.00 9.83 23.47
N VAL A 283 -4.74 10.75 22.88
CA VAL A 283 -4.19 12.04 22.42
C VAL A 283 -4.99 13.20 23.04
N ASP A 284 -4.32 14.31 23.21
CA ASP A 284 -4.95 15.58 23.62
C ASP A 284 -5.58 16.31 22.41
N GLN A 285 -6.13 17.48 22.67
CA GLN A 285 -6.77 18.36 21.67
C GLN A 285 -5.81 18.88 20.58
N HIS A 286 -4.50 18.65 20.69
CA HIS A 286 -3.45 19.04 19.74
C HIS A 286 -2.83 17.84 19.04
N GLY A 287 -3.34 16.61 19.28
CA GLY A 287 -2.80 15.38 18.76
C GLY A 287 -1.52 14.90 19.46
N ILE A 288 -1.22 15.46 20.66
CA ILE A 288 -0.08 15.02 21.47
C ILE A 288 -0.47 13.77 22.25
N VAL A 289 0.39 12.76 22.20
CA VAL A 289 0.16 11.48 22.88
C VAL A 289 0.30 11.67 24.41
N GLU A 290 -0.75 11.34 25.14
CA GLU A 290 -0.79 11.37 26.60
C GLU A 290 -0.47 9.99 27.21
N SER A 291 -1.01 8.93 26.63
CA SER A 291 -0.73 7.55 27.03
C SER A 291 -0.90 6.59 25.87
N PHE A 292 -0.29 5.43 25.98
CA PHE A 292 -0.47 4.36 25.00
C PHE A 292 -0.26 2.98 25.59
N GLN A 293 -0.83 1.99 24.91
CA GLN A 293 -0.55 0.57 25.10
C GLN A 293 -0.35 -0.08 23.73
N MET A 294 0.56 -1.02 23.64
CA MET A 294 0.91 -1.71 22.40
C MET A 294 1.00 -3.22 22.63
N ASN A 295 0.54 -3.97 21.63
CA ASN A 295 0.78 -5.40 21.50
C ASN A 295 1.56 -5.67 20.21
N ASP A 296 2.84 -5.92 20.32
CA ASP A 296 3.78 -6.21 19.23
C ASP A 296 4.38 -7.64 19.29
N ARG A 297 4.02 -8.40 20.34
CA ARG A 297 4.61 -9.72 20.63
C ARG A 297 3.70 -10.90 20.28
N CYS A 298 2.43 -10.63 20.01
CA CYS A 298 1.45 -11.69 19.78
C CYS A 298 0.61 -11.38 18.54
N ALA A 299 0.53 -12.33 17.62
CA ALA A 299 -0.29 -12.23 16.42
C ALA A 299 -1.80 -12.10 16.73
N ALA A 300 -2.24 -12.59 17.91
CA ALA A 300 -3.62 -12.44 18.36
C ALA A 300 -3.96 -10.95 18.55
N GLY A 301 -4.93 -10.48 17.80
CA GLY A 301 -5.39 -9.08 17.85
C GLY A 301 -4.79 -8.17 16.79
N CYS A 302 -3.99 -8.66 15.84
CA CYS A 302 -3.47 -7.89 14.71
C CYS A 302 -3.82 -8.55 13.36
N GLY A 303 -3.53 -7.88 12.25
CA GLY A 303 -3.85 -8.35 10.89
C GLY A 303 -3.27 -9.71 10.53
N ARG A 304 -2.11 -10.07 11.11
CA ARG A 304 -1.47 -11.38 10.89
C ARG A 304 -2.34 -12.55 11.33
N TYR A 305 -3.18 -12.35 12.35
CA TYR A 305 -4.15 -13.34 12.75
C TYR A 305 -5.17 -13.61 11.64
N LEU A 306 -5.68 -12.54 10.99
CA LEU A 306 -6.59 -12.68 9.85
C LEU A 306 -5.91 -13.38 8.67
N GLY A 307 -4.63 -13.04 8.39
CA GLY A 307 -3.86 -13.73 7.35
C GLY A 307 -3.75 -15.23 7.61
N TYR A 308 -3.37 -15.63 8.82
CA TYR A 308 -3.32 -17.03 9.21
C TYR A 308 -4.65 -17.75 9.04
N ILE A 309 -5.76 -17.11 9.43
CA ILE A 309 -7.10 -17.68 9.27
C ILE A 309 -7.49 -17.80 7.78
N ALA A 310 -7.11 -16.83 6.96
CA ALA A 310 -7.33 -16.89 5.51
C ALA A 310 -6.65 -18.12 4.89
N ASP A 311 -5.38 -18.34 5.26
CA ASP A 311 -4.61 -19.52 4.83
C ASP A 311 -5.26 -20.83 5.29
N GLU A 312 -5.64 -20.95 6.57
CA GLU A 312 -6.32 -22.13 7.13
C GLU A 312 -7.67 -22.44 6.43
N MET A 313 -8.36 -21.40 5.95
CA MET A 313 -9.63 -21.51 5.26
C MET A 313 -9.49 -21.63 3.74
N ASN A 314 -8.26 -21.59 3.22
CA ASN A 314 -7.96 -21.53 1.80
C ASN A 314 -8.74 -20.40 1.08
N MET A 315 -8.66 -19.19 1.64
CA MET A 315 -9.35 -17.99 1.17
C MET A 315 -8.38 -16.83 1.02
N GLY A 316 -8.75 -15.85 0.19
CA GLY A 316 -8.08 -14.56 0.16
C GLY A 316 -8.42 -13.72 1.40
N LEU A 317 -7.44 -12.98 1.92
CA LEU A 317 -7.65 -12.09 3.08
C LEU A 317 -8.82 -11.12 2.87
N HIS A 318 -9.00 -10.65 1.62
CA HIS A 318 -10.08 -9.73 1.23
C HIS A 318 -11.47 -10.37 1.22
N GLU A 319 -11.55 -11.70 1.25
CA GLU A 319 -12.82 -12.43 1.25
C GLU A 319 -13.38 -12.66 2.66
N LEU A 320 -12.53 -12.54 3.70
CA LEU A 320 -12.94 -12.83 5.08
C LEU A 320 -14.02 -11.87 5.60
N GLY A 321 -13.85 -10.56 5.33
CA GLY A 321 -14.84 -9.55 5.73
C GLY A 321 -16.20 -9.77 5.09
N PRO A 322 -16.32 -9.79 3.75
CA PRO A 322 -17.56 -10.05 3.03
C PRO A 322 -18.25 -11.37 3.42
N LEU A 323 -17.46 -12.42 3.70
CA LEU A 323 -18.03 -13.68 4.19
C LEU A 323 -18.63 -13.52 5.59
N ALA A 324 -17.88 -12.92 6.52
CA ALA A 324 -18.33 -12.71 7.89
C ALA A 324 -19.59 -11.82 7.99
N MET A 325 -19.74 -10.87 7.05
CA MET A 325 -20.95 -10.01 7.00
C MET A 325 -22.24 -10.78 6.66
N LYS A 326 -22.14 -12.00 6.12
CA LYS A 326 -23.29 -12.88 5.84
C LYS A 326 -23.72 -13.71 7.05
N ALA A 327 -23.04 -13.57 8.19
CA ALA A 327 -23.33 -14.34 9.40
C ALA A 327 -24.76 -14.12 9.91
N THR A 328 -25.41 -15.20 10.29
CA THR A 328 -26.76 -15.22 10.84
C THR A 328 -26.83 -15.58 12.33
N LYS A 329 -25.74 -16.20 12.84
CA LYS A 329 -25.63 -16.61 14.24
C LYS A 329 -24.40 -16.00 14.89
N LYS A 330 -24.49 -15.68 16.18
CA LYS A 330 -23.34 -15.26 16.99
C LYS A 330 -22.59 -16.51 17.47
N VAL A 331 -21.44 -16.78 16.84
CA VAL A 331 -20.50 -17.83 17.27
C VAL A 331 -19.44 -17.19 18.16
N ARG A 332 -19.16 -17.78 19.31
CA ARG A 332 -18.11 -17.32 20.20
C ARG A 332 -16.85 -18.15 19.94
N ILE A 333 -15.77 -17.50 19.51
CA ILE A 333 -14.45 -18.10 19.44
C ILE A 333 -13.73 -17.86 20.76
N ASN A 334 -13.27 -18.93 21.39
CA ASN A 334 -12.64 -18.89 22.72
C ASN A 334 -11.11 -18.72 22.62
N SER A 335 -10.52 -19.20 21.52
CA SER A 335 -9.06 -19.21 21.35
C SER A 335 -8.51 -17.82 21.06
N THR A 336 -7.70 -17.32 21.96
CA THR A 336 -6.97 -16.05 21.77
C THR A 336 -5.63 -16.24 21.05
N CYS A 337 -5.09 -17.45 21.04
CA CYS A 337 -3.87 -17.81 20.33
C CYS A 337 -4.20 -18.26 18.90
N THR A 338 -3.44 -17.78 17.90
CA THR A 338 -3.61 -18.12 16.48
C THR A 338 -3.60 -19.63 16.22
N VAL A 339 -2.70 -20.36 16.87
CA VAL A 339 -2.56 -21.80 16.69
C VAL A 339 -3.82 -22.55 17.16
N PHE A 340 -4.31 -22.19 18.34
CA PHE A 340 -5.52 -22.84 18.90
C PHE A 340 -6.79 -22.39 18.16
N ALA A 341 -6.81 -21.16 17.63
CA ALA A 341 -7.94 -20.70 16.83
C ALA A 341 -8.10 -21.51 15.53
N GLY A 342 -7.00 -21.89 14.87
CA GLY A 342 -7.06 -22.77 13.70
C GLY A 342 -7.64 -24.15 14.04
N ALA A 343 -7.28 -24.73 15.18
CA ALA A 343 -7.88 -26.00 15.66
C ALA A 343 -9.38 -25.82 15.96
N GLU A 344 -9.76 -24.79 16.73
CA GLU A 344 -11.17 -24.50 17.06
C GLU A 344 -12.01 -24.27 15.79
N LEU A 345 -11.45 -23.63 14.76
CA LEU A 345 -12.07 -23.47 13.45
C LEU A 345 -12.42 -24.82 12.80
N ARG A 346 -11.44 -25.71 12.70
CA ARG A 346 -11.65 -27.04 12.10
C ARG A 346 -12.67 -27.85 12.86
N ASP A 347 -12.63 -27.81 14.19
CA ASP A 347 -13.60 -28.51 15.04
C ASP A 347 -15.03 -28.00 14.80
N ARG A 348 -15.22 -26.66 14.74
CA ARG A 348 -16.54 -26.06 14.48
C ARG A 348 -17.08 -26.37 13.08
N LEU A 349 -16.21 -26.37 12.08
CA LEU A 349 -16.57 -26.79 10.73
C LEU A 349 -17.00 -28.25 10.68
N SER A 350 -16.30 -29.13 11.42
CA SER A 350 -16.66 -30.54 11.51
C SER A 350 -17.99 -30.79 12.22
N LEU A 351 -18.38 -29.89 13.13
CA LEU A 351 -19.69 -29.87 13.79
C LEU A 351 -20.80 -29.26 12.91
N GLY A 352 -20.50 -28.86 11.68
CA GLY A 352 -21.46 -28.33 10.72
C GLY A 352 -21.85 -26.87 10.95
N GLU A 353 -21.07 -26.10 11.74
CA GLU A 353 -21.28 -24.66 11.86
C GLU A 353 -20.92 -23.97 10.52
N LYS A 354 -21.65 -22.91 10.18
CA LYS A 354 -21.45 -22.19 8.93
C LYS A 354 -20.17 -21.36 8.94
N ARG A 355 -19.46 -21.34 7.81
CA ARG A 355 -18.20 -20.59 7.65
C ARG A 355 -18.37 -19.11 7.99
N GLU A 356 -19.46 -18.49 7.51
CA GLU A 356 -19.79 -17.09 7.75
C GLU A 356 -19.95 -16.77 9.25
N ASP A 357 -20.62 -17.63 10.00
CA ASP A 357 -20.87 -17.44 11.44
C ASP A 357 -19.55 -17.56 12.24
N ILE A 358 -18.72 -18.54 11.87
CA ILE A 358 -17.37 -18.72 12.44
C ILE A 358 -16.49 -17.49 12.14
N MET A 359 -16.51 -16.99 10.89
CA MET A 359 -15.72 -15.82 10.50
C MET A 359 -16.13 -14.55 11.26
N ALA A 360 -17.45 -14.35 11.48
CA ALA A 360 -17.93 -13.24 12.31
C ALA A 360 -17.47 -13.36 13.76
N GLY A 361 -17.48 -14.57 14.32
CA GLY A 361 -16.96 -14.86 15.66
C GLY A 361 -15.47 -14.56 15.80
N LEU A 362 -14.67 -14.89 14.78
CA LEU A 362 -13.25 -14.60 14.74
C LEU A 362 -12.96 -13.10 14.71
N HIS A 363 -13.65 -12.33 13.85
CA HIS A 363 -13.51 -10.88 13.83
C HIS A 363 -13.84 -10.26 15.18
N ARG A 364 -14.93 -10.73 15.82
CA ARG A 364 -15.27 -10.28 17.17
C ARG A 364 -14.18 -10.62 18.20
N ALA A 365 -13.57 -11.83 18.13
CA ALA A 365 -12.52 -12.24 19.06
C ALA A 365 -11.26 -11.37 18.94
N ILE A 366 -10.86 -11.00 17.71
CA ILE A 366 -9.73 -10.09 17.46
C ILE A 366 -10.01 -8.72 18.10
N ILE A 367 -11.19 -8.17 17.85
CA ILE A 367 -11.56 -6.85 18.37
C ILE A 367 -11.69 -6.87 19.90
N LEU A 368 -12.22 -7.94 20.50
CA LEU A 368 -12.21 -8.10 21.96
C LEU A 368 -10.80 -8.04 22.54
N ARG A 369 -9.81 -8.61 21.84
CA ARG A 369 -8.40 -8.52 22.24
C ARG A 369 -7.91 -7.07 22.16
N ALA A 370 -8.23 -6.35 21.10
CA ALA A 370 -7.92 -4.94 20.96
C ALA A 370 -8.59 -4.07 22.05
N MET A 371 -9.84 -4.35 22.39
CA MET A 371 -10.54 -3.69 23.50
C MET A 371 -9.82 -3.86 24.85
N SER A 372 -9.17 -4.99 25.09
CA SER A 372 -8.37 -5.19 26.30
C SER A 372 -7.13 -4.32 26.36
N ILE A 373 -6.58 -3.93 25.19
CA ILE A 373 -5.44 -2.99 25.09
C ILE A 373 -5.94 -1.57 25.35
N LEU A 374 -7.08 -1.20 24.75
CA LEU A 374 -7.75 0.08 24.99
C LEU A 374 -8.06 0.31 26.48
N ALA A 375 -8.59 -0.69 27.16
CA ALA A 375 -8.87 -0.60 28.60
C ALA A 375 -7.62 -0.27 29.41
N ARG A 376 -6.45 -0.81 29.03
CA ARG A 376 -5.17 -0.55 29.70
C ARG A 376 -4.56 0.80 29.34
N SER A 377 -4.93 1.41 28.21
CA SER A 377 -4.46 2.73 27.82
C SER A 377 -5.25 3.89 28.46
N GLY A 378 -6.30 3.58 29.23
CA GLY A 378 -7.19 4.57 29.85
C GLY A 378 -8.63 4.51 29.36
N GLY A 379 -9.00 3.45 28.63
CA GLY A 379 -10.35 3.27 28.07
C GLY A 379 -10.53 3.99 26.74
N ILE A 380 -11.80 4.29 26.41
CA ILE A 380 -12.15 5.02 25.19
C ILE A 380 -12.71 6.39 25.58
N ARG A 381 -12.10 7.44 25.05
CA ARG A 381 -12.61 8.81 25.09
C ARG A 381 -13.16 9.18 23.71
N ASN A 382 -14.24 9.91 23.65
CA ASN A 382 -14.83 10.38 22.40
C ASN A 382 -14.07 11.65 21.90
N GLU A 383 -13.70 11.77 20.62
CA GLU A 383 -14.03 10.87 19.52
C GLU A 383 -12.99 9.74 19.42
N PHE A 384 -13.46 8.61 18.93
CA PHE A 384 -12.66 7.41 18.79
C PHE A 384 -12.33 7.14 17.31
N THR A 385 -11.05 7.04 16.98
CA THR A 385 -10.58 6.84 15.60
C THR A 385 -9.96 5.46 15.44
N PHE A 386 -10.45 4.69 14.44
CA PHE A 386 -9.94 3.37 14.10
C PHE A 386 -9.07 3.43 12.85
N THR A 387 -7.80 3.02 12.96
CA THR A 387 -6.79 3.11 11.91
C THR A 387 -6.09 1.78 11.65
N GLY A 388 -5.16 1.78 10.70
CA GLY A 388 -4.40 0.60 10.29
C GLY A 388 -5.07 -0.21 9.18
N GLY A 389 -4.37 -1.25 8.71
CA GLY A 389 -4.85 -2.07 7.60
C GLY A 389 -6.14 -2.83 7.88
N VAL A 390 -6.39 -3.19 9.14
CA VAL A 390 -7.59 -3.92 9.56
C VAL A 390 -8.84 -3.02 9.55
N ALA A 391 -8.68 -1.70 9.61
CA ALA A 391 -9.80 -0.76 9.50
C ALA A 391 -10.49 -0.78 8.11
N LYS A 392 -9.86 -1.39 7.10
CA LYS A 392 -10.48 -1.65 5.79
C LYS A 392 -11.40 -2.88 5.78
N ASN A 393 -11.35 -3.72 6.81
CA ASN A 393 -12.18 -4.93 6.90
C ASN A 393 -13.53 -4.60 7.54
N GLU A 394 -14.61 -4.69 6.77
CA GLU A 394 -15.95 -4.31 7.18
C GLU A 394 -16.49 -5.13 8.38
N ALA A 395 -16.12 -6.40 8.48
CA ALA A 395 -16.52 -7.24 9.62
C ALA A 395 -15.78 -6.86 10.91
N ALA A 396 -14.50 -6.45 10.81
CA ALA A 396 -13.75 -5.91 11.94
C ALA A 396 -14.34 -4.56 12.39
N VAL A 397 -14.69 -3.70 11.44
CA VAL A 397 -15.39 -2.43 11.70
C VAL A 397 -16.72 -2.67 12.39
N LYS A 398 -17.54 -3.61 11.89
CA LYS A 398 -18.81 -3.97 12.50
C LYS A 398 -18.61 -4.50 13.91
N ALA A 399 -17.69 -5.43 14.11
CA ALA A 399 -17.40 -5.99 15.43
C ALA A 399 -16.93 -4.92 16.42
N LEU A 400 -16.15 -3.93 15.97
CA LEU A 400 -15.71 -2.80 16.79
C LEU A 400 -16.88 -1.92 17.19
N LYS A 401 -17.74 -1.54 16.23
CA LYS A 401 -18.96 -0.74 16.50
C LYS A 401 -19.85 -1.42 17.54
N ASP A 402 -20.13 -2.71 17.34
CA ASP A 402 -20.96 -3.49 18.24
C ASP A 402 -20.35 -3.53 19.66
N LEU A 403 -19.05 -3.77 19.78
CA LEU A 403 -18.35 -3.86 21.08
C LEU A 403 -18.21 -2.51 21.78
N VAL A 404 -17.96 -1.43 21.04
CA VAL A 404 -17.92 -0.08 21.59
C VAL A 404 -19.30 0.30 22.13
N PHE A 405 -20.35 0.06 21.36
CA PHE A 405 -21.72 0.32 21.80
C PHE A 405 -22.10 -0.49 23.04
N GLU A 406 -21.75 -1.78 23.08
CA GLU A 406 -22.04 -2.68 24.21
C GLU A 406 -21.36 -2.25 25.52
N ASN A 407 -20.16 -1.66 25.46
CA ASN A 407 -19.34 -1.36 26.64
C ASN A 407 -19.29 0.13 27.02
N TYR A 408 -19.48 1.04 26.05
CA TYR A 408 -19.31 2.48 26.25
C TYR A 408 -20.52 3.31 25.80
N GLY A 409 -21.53 2.68 25.16
CA GLY A 409 -22.69 3.37 24.61
C GLY A 409 -22.41 4.03 23.28
N GLU A 410 -23.18 5.06 22.92
CA GLU A 410 -23.01 5.79 21.68
C GLU A 410 -21.75 6.64 21.70
N MET A 411 -20.91 6.48 20.67
CA MET A 411 -19.67 7.21 20.46
C MET A 411 -19.48 7.56 19.00
N THR A 412 -18.82 8.67 18.73
CA THR A 412 -18.35 9.01 17.38
C THR A 412 -17.17 8.13 17.02
N LEU A 413 -17.37 7.22 16.09
CA LEU A 413 -16.32 6.35 15.58
C LEU A 413 -15.89 6.80 14.19
N ASN A 414 -14.68 7.35 14.11
CA ASN A 414 -14.05 7.82 12.88
C ASN A 414 -13.33 6.67 12.18
N ILE A 415 -13.67 6.44 10.92
CA ILE A 415 -13.03 5.46 10.05
C ILE A 415 -12.77 6.12 8.70
N ASN A 416 -11.51 6.14 8.28
CA ASN A 416 -11.11 6.74 7.02
C ASN A 416 -10.58 5.64 6.08
N PRO A 417 -10.97 5.59 4.80
CA PRO A 417 -10.41 4.66 3.81
C PRO A 417 -8.88 4.74 3.70
N ASP A 418 -8.31 5.92 3.95
CA ASP A 418 -6.87 6.19 3.92
C ASP A 418 -6.17 5.98 5.26
N SER A 419 -6.83 5.37 6.24
CA SER A 419 -6.31 5.14 7.59
C SER A 419 -5.00 4.34 7.64
N ILE A 420 -4.68 3.61 6.56
CA ILE A 420 -3.39 2.91 6.43
C ILE A 420 -2.20 3.89 6.34
N PHE A 421 -2.43 5.15 5.98
CA PHE A 421 -1.41 6.19 5.84
C PHE A 421 -1.24 7.04 7.12
N THR A 422 -1.95 6.74 8.20
CA THR A 422 -1.96 7.55 9.43
C THR A 422 -0.55 7.80 9.98
N GLY A 423 0.29 6.77 10.08
CA GLY A 423 1.67 6.91 10.57
C GLY A 423 2.53 7.80 9.67
N ALA A 424 2.40 7.66 8.34
CA ALA A 424 3.09 8.49 7.38
C ALA A 424 2.60 9.95 7.39
N LEU A 425 1.29 10.18 7.56
CA LEU A 425 0.72 11.53 7.69
C LEU A 425 1.26 12.23 8.92
N GLY A 426 1.29 11.56 10.08
CA GLY A 426 1.89 12.12 11.29
C GLY A 426 3.37 12.43 11.11
N GLY A 427 4.12 11.56 10.40
CA GLY A 427 5.50 11.82 10.02
C GLY A 427 5.64 13.08 9.15
N ALA A 428 4.80 13.26 8.13
CA ALA A 428 4.80 14.45 7.27
C ALA A 428 4.46 15.72 8.06
N THR A 429 3.52 15.64 9.00
CA THR A 429 3.17 16.76 9.88
C THR A 429 4.34 17.11 10.80
N PHE A 430 5.07 16.13 11.35
CA PHE A 430 6.30 16.39 12.09
C PHE A 430 7.40 16.99 11.22
N ALA A 431 7.51 16.58 9.95
CA ALA A 431 8.45 17.19 9.01
C ALA A 431 8.11 18.68 8.77
N TYR A 432 6.83 19.00 8.60
CA TYR A 432 6.36 20.37 8.47
C TYR A 432 6.69 21.19 9.73
N ARG A 433 6.32 20.71 10.92
CA ARG A 433 6.59 21.39 12.20
C ARG A 433 8.07 21.62 12.43
N ALA A 434 8.92 20.65 12.10
CA ALA A 434 10.37 20.79 12.27
C ALA A 434 10.94 21.99 11.50
N VAL A 435 10.42 22.30 10.33
CA VAL A 435 10.90 23.43 9.50
C VAL A 435 10.17 24.73 9.83
N VAL A 436 8.85 24.69 9.90
CA VAL A 436 8.02 25.89 9.98
C VAL A 436 7.94 26.42 11.42
N GLU A 437 7.87 25.53 12.40
CA GLU A 437 7.74 25.92 13.81
C GLU A 437 9.11 25.96 14.54
N GLU A 438 10.03 25.02 14.21
CA GLU A 438 11.33 24.89 14.89
C GLU A 438 12.50 25.50 14.11
N GLY A 439 12.29 25.97 12.87
CA GLY A 439 13.30 26.62 12.04
C GLY A 439 14.43 25.70 11.57
N LYS A 440 14.23 24.37 11.55
CA LYS A 440 15.24 23.42 11.07
C LYS A 440 15.40 23.50 9.55
N THR A 441 16.62 23.48 9.10
CA THR A 441 16.97 23.43 7.66
C THR A 441 17.23 22.00 7.23
N ALA A 442 17.12 21.76 5.92
CA ALA A 442 17.32 20.43 5.30
C ALA A 442 18.79 19.96 5.31
N GLU A 443 19.66 20.58 6.09
CA GLU A 443 21.08 20.21 6.15
C GLU A 443 21.26 18.95 7.00
N ALA A 444 21.44 17.86 6.33
CA ALA A 444 22.29 16.68 6.64
C ALA A 444 21.98 15.56 5.65
N ARG A 445 22.38 15.75 4.40
CA ARG A 445 22.67 14.60 3.51
C ARG A 445 24.17 14.47 3.40
N GLU A 446 24.78 13.67 4.27
CA GLU A 446 26.05 12.98 4.01
C GLU A 446 25.83 11.47 4.16
#